data_dcc74cbaba9af4db22dc659f33c1f3be
#
_entry.id   dcc74cbaba9af4db22dc659f33c1f3be
#
_cell.length_a   1.000
_cell.length_b   1.000
_cell.length_c   1.000
_cell.angle_alpha   90.00
_cell.angle_beta   90.00
_cell.angle_gamma   90.00
#
_symmetry.space_group_name_H-M   'P 1'
#
loop_
_entity.id
_entity.type
_entity.pdbx_description
1 polymer ?
#
loop_
_entity_poly.entity_id
_entity_poly.type
_entity_poly.pdbx_seq_one_letter_code
_entity_poly.pdbx_strand_id
1 'polypeptide(L)'
;MNGLNTTVRIFKSFRAVALISIALSATISIAQTPSIVMASTTSTEQSGLFGYLMPEFKKATGIDVKVVAVGTGQAIDMGRRGDADVLFVHDKVAEEKVVAEGFVIKRFPVMYNDFVLIGPAADPAGVKGKDIALALQKLKTANAGFISRGDKSGTNAAELRYWKTAGVETPAFSGYKACGCGMGPALNIAASTGAYVLADRGTWLNFKNRADLAVLVEGDTRLFNQYGVMVVNPAKHPKTKVIEAQKFVDWIISPAGQDVIAGYKINGEQLFFPNATK
;
A
#
# COMPACT_ATOMS: atom_id res chain seq x y z
N MET A 1 -22.91 6.42 -112.27
CA MET A 1 -24.12 6.61 -111.46
C MET A 1 -23.98 5.69 -110.27
N ASN A 2 -23.86 6.28 -109.12
CA ASN A 2 -24.04 5.75 -107.81
C ASN A 2 -23.34 4.45 -107.32
N GLY A 3 -22.17 4.61 -106.70
CA GLY A 3 -21.55 3.60 -105.92
C GLY A 3 -21.82 3.88 -104.43
N LEU A 4 -22.30 2.88 -103.68
CA LEU A 4 -22.42 2.88 -102.24
C LEU A 4 -21.18 2.27 -101.64
N ASN A 5 -20.44 3.09 -100.86
CA ASN A 5 -19.38 2.59 -100.03
C ASN A 5 -19.97 2.24 -98.65
N THR A 6 -19.88 0.97 -98.25
CA THR A 6 -20.27 0.48 -96.97
C THR A 6 -19.01 0.36 -96.08
N THR A 7 -18.87 1.25 -95.12
CA THR A 7 -17.76 1.23 -94.15
C THR A 7 -18.15 0.37 -92.96
N VAL A 8 -17.47 -0.77 -92.78
CA VAL A 8 -17.61 -1.64 -91.58
C VAL A 8 -16.80 -1.05 -90.44
N ARG A 9 -17.51 -0.66 -89.38
CA ARG A 9 -16.86 -0.26 -88.07
C ARG A 9 -16.68 -1.49 -87.22
N ILE A 10 -15.40 -1.83 -86.89
CA ILE A 10 -15.05 -2.86 -85.95
C ILE A 10 -15.00 -2.22 -84.55
N PHE A 11 -15.96 -2.60 -83.68
CA PHE A 11 -15.96 -2.25 -82.28
C PHE A 11 -14.95 -3.17 -81.50
N LYS A 12 -13.82 -2.62 -81.05
CA LYS A 12 -12.94 -3.28 -80.10
C LYS A 12 -13.47 -3.06 -78.68
N SER A 13 -14.02 -4.12 -78.10
CA SER A 13 -14.44 -4.13 -76.70
C SER A 13 -13.19 -4.21 -75.75
N PHE A 14 -12.84 -3.13 -75.13
CA PHE A 14 -11.89 -3.16 -74.00
C PHE A 14 -12.61 -3.65 -72.75
N ARG A 15 -12.31 -4.87 -72.27
CA ARG A 15 -12.67 -5.33 -70.93
C ARG A 15 -11.68 -4.80 -69.97
N ALA A 16 -12.06 -3.79 -69.22
CA ALA A 16 -11.31 -3.30 -68.05
C ALA A 16 -11.50 -4.30 -66.89
N VAL A 17 -10.44 -5.05 -66.56
CA VAL A 17 -10.39 -5.88 -65.34
C VAL A 17 -9.99 -4.96 -64.20
N ALA A 18 -10.97 -4.60 -63.36
CA ALA A 18 -10.73 -3.88 -62.10
C ALA A 18 -10.20 -4.86 -61.06
N LEU A 19 -8.89 -4.83 -60.80
CA LEU A 19 -8.25 -5.50 -59.67
C LEU A 19 -8.63 -4.71 -58.40
N ILE A 20 -9.59 -5.22 -57.62
CA ILE A 20 -9.89 -4.73 -56.29
C ILE A 20 -8.84 -5.30 -55.33
N SER A 21 -7.81 -4.51 -55.02
CA SER A 21 -6.84 -4.80 -53.98
C SER A 21 -7.48 -4.55 -52.61
N ILE A 22 -7.97 -5.61 -51.95
CA ILE A 22 -8.42 -5.55 -50.56
C ILE A 22 -7.16 -5.45 -49.69
N ALA A 23 -6.80 -4.22 -49.32
CA ALA A 23 -5.79 -3.99 -48.30
C ALA A 23 -6.35 -4.42 -46.92
N LEU A 24 -5.93 -5.60 -46.47
CA LEU A 24 -6.23 -6.10 -45.12
C LEU A 24 -5.44 -5.24 -44.13
N SER A 25 -6.01 -4.13 -43.65
CA SER A 25 -5.43 -3.30 -42.60
C SER A 25 -5.52 -4.08 -41.30
N ALA A 26 -4.48 -4.82 -40.97
CA ALA A 26 -4.31 -5.39 -39.63
C ALA A 26 -4.18 -4.23 -38.65
N THR A 27 -5.27 -3.86 -37.98
CA THR A 27 -5.22 -2.97 -36.81
C THR A 27 -4.51 -3.70 -35.73
N ILE A 28 -3.24 -3.35 -35.50
CA ILE A 28 -2.50 -3.76 -34.30
C ILE A 28 -3.20 -3.07 -33.13
N SER A 29 -4.13 -3.78 -32.49
CA SER A 29 -4.69 -3.37 -31.22
C SER A 29 -3.55 -3.48 -30.18
N ILE A 30 -2.95 -2.36 -29.85
CA ILE A 30 -2.05 -2.29 -28.70
C ILE A 30 -2.92 -2.58 -27.47
N ALA A 31 -2.91 -3.83 -27.02
CA ALA A 31 -3.60 -4.22 -25.81
C ALA A 31 -3.05 -3.37 -24.66
N GLN A 32 -3.88 -2.51 -24.10
CA GLN A 32 -3.51 -1.70 -22.94
C GLN A 32 -3.14 -2.66 -21.80
N THR A 33 -1.96 -2.47 -21.21
CA THR A 33 -1.51 -3.26 -20.06
C THR A 33 -2.61 -3.23 -18.99
N PRO A 34 -3.14 -4.39 -18.56
CA PRO A 34 -4.15 -4.42 -17.52
C PRO A 34 -3.58 -3.81 -16.24
N SER A 35 -4.40 -3.03 -15.54
CA SER A 35 -3.95 -2.36 -14.33
C SER A 35 -5.05 -2.33 -13.28
N ILE A 36 -4.65 -2.39 -12.00
CA ILE A 36 -5.52 -2.22 -10.83
C ILE A 36 -5.10 -1.00 -10.00
N VAL A 37 -6.02 -0.47 -9.22
CA VAL A 37 -5.76 0.54 -8.20
C VAL A 37 -5.70 -0.15 -6.84
N MET A 38 -4.58 0.01 -6.15
CA MET A 38 -4.39 -0.49 -4.79
C MET A 38 -4.33 0.68 -3.81
N ALA A 39 -5.29 0.78 -2.89
CA ALA A 39 -5.22 1.73 -1.80
C ALA A 39 -4.40 1.14 -0.64
N SER A 40 -3.41 1.90 -0.19
CA SER A 40 -2.51 1.50 0.88
C SER A 40 -2.12 2.69 1.75
N THR A 41 -1.10 2.51 2.60
CA THR A 41 -0.69 3.52 3.57
C THR A 41 0.60 4.23 3.19
N THR A 42 0.70 5.52 3.56
CA THR A 42 1.92 6.31 3.36
C THR A 42 3.13 5.71 4.06
N SER A 43 2.95 5.06 5.23
CA SER A 43 4.04 4.40 5.93
C SER A 43 4.57 3.18 5.16
N THR A 44 3.69 2.40 4.52
CA THR A 44 4.11 1.28 3.67
C THR A 44 4.83 1.77 2.41
N GLU A 45 4.33 2.82 1.77
CA GLU A 45 5.02 3.45 0.63
C GLU A 45 6.40 3.97 1.02
N GLN A 46 6.50 4.70 2.13
CA GLN A 46 7.75 5.26 2.62
C GLN A 46 8.76 4.19 3.07
N SER A 47 8.31 2.98 3.39
CA SER A 47 9.22 1.87 3.65
C SER A 47 10.00 1.42 2.40
N GLY A 48 9.54 1.78 1.20
CA GLY A 48 10.14 1.36 -0.08
C GLY A 48 9.65 0.00 -0.60
N LEU A 49 8.79 -0.69 0.16
CA LEU A 49 8.35 -2.05 -0.18
C LEU A 49 7.68 -2.14 -1.56
N PHE A 50 6.82 -1.18 -1.90
CA PHE A 50 6.08 -1.24 -3.17
C PHE A 50 6.97 -1.08 -4.39
N GLY A 51 8.05 -0.28 -4.30
CA GLY A 51 9.05 -0.17 -5.34
C GLY A 51 9.76 -1.50 -5.63
N TYR A 52 9.80 -2.40 -4.65
CA TYR A 52 10.38 -3.73 -4.78
C TYR A 52 9.36 -4.79 -5.22
N LEU A 53 8.14 -4.78 -4.65
CA LEU A 53 7.11 -5.79 -4.89
C LEU A 53 6.42 -5.64 -6.26
N MET A 54 6.03 -4.41 -6.64
CA MET A 54 5.16 -4.22 -7.81
C MET A 54 5.83 -4.60 -9.14
N PRO A 55 7.13 -4.36 -9.36
CA PRO A 55 7.82 -4.87 -10.55
C PRO A 55 7.81 -6.40 -10.66
N GLU A 56 7.97 -7.13 -9.56
CA GLU A 56 7.96 -8.59 -9.55
C GLU A 56 6.55 -9.13 -9.84
N PHE A 57 5.51 -8.52 -9.28
CA PHE A 57 4.13 -8.86 -9.63
C PHE A 57 3.83 -8.61 -11.12
N LYS A 58 4.23 -7.45 -11.64
CA LYS A 58 4.05 -7.12 -13.06
C LYS A 58 4.78 -8.10 -13.98
N LYS A 59 6.00 -8.49 -13.63
CA LYS A 59 6.78 -9.51 -14.36
C LYS A 59 6.08 -10.87 -14.34
N ALA A 60 5.49 -11.26 -13.22
CA ALA A 60 4.81 -12.55 -13.07
C ALA A 60 3.45 -12.62 -13.79
N THR A 61 2.73 -11.49 -13.92
CA THR A 61 1.31 -11.50 -14.34
C THR A 61 0.98 -10.60 -15.52
N GLY A 62 1.88 -9.68 -15.88
CA GLY A 62 1.60 -8.63 -16.87
C GLY A 62 0.66 -7.52 -16.39
N ILE A 63 0.24 -7.53 -15.12
CA ILE A 63 -0.70 -6.56 -14.54
C ILE A 63 0.09 -5.45 -13.84
N ASP A 64 -0.28 -4.21 -14.10
CA ASP A 64 0.28 -3.04 -13.41
C ASP A 64 -0.52 -2.68 -12.17
N VAL A 65 0.16 -2.26 -11.10
CA VAL A 65 -0.50 -1.82 -9.85
C VAL A 65 -0.26 -0.33 -9.65
N LYS A 66 -1.35 0.43 -9.66
CA LYS A 66 -1.33 1.86 -9.32
C LYS A 66 -1.55 2.01 -7.82
N VAL A 67 -0.49 2.27 -7.08
CA VAL A 67 -0.55 2.46 -5.63
C VAL A 67 -1.05 3.86 -5.31
N VAL A 68 -2.05 3.95 -4.44
CA VAL A 68 -2.53 5.19 -3.83
C VAL A 68 -2.25 5.11 -2.32
N ALA A 69 -1.21 5.79 -1.88
CA ALA A 69 -0.73 5.76 -0.50
C ALA A 69 -1.30 6.96 0.30
N VAL A 70 -2.15 6.66 1.27
CA VAL A 70 -2.85 7.63 2.14
C VAL A 70 -2.87 7.14 3.59
N GLY A 71 -3.61 7.79 4.49
CA GLY A 71 -3.85 7.24 5.83
C GLY A 71 -4.74 5.99 5.79
N THR A 72 -4.61 5.07 6.76
CA THR A 72 -5.38 3.80 6.79
C THR A 72 -6.88 4.03 6.66
N GLY A 73 -7.45 4.99 7.40
CA GLY A 73 -8.88 5.32 7.30
C GLY A 73 -9.27 5.76 5.90
N GLN A 74 -8.46 6.61 5.28
CA GLN A 74 -8.69 7.08 3.91
C GLN A 74 -8.58 5.95 2.88
N ALA A 75 -7.60 5.04 3.03
CA ALA A 75 -7.45 3.86 2.17
C ALA A 75 -8.69 2.95 2.26
N ILE A 76 -9.19 2.69 3.46
CA ILE A 76 -10.41 1.91 3.69
C ILE A 76 -11.64 2.62 3.10
N ASP A 77 -11.73 3.94 3.24
CA ASP A 77 -12.81 4.73 2.65
C ASP A 77 -12.77 4.73 1.11
N MET A 78 -11.60 4.65 0.50
CA MET A 78 -11.49 4.41 -0.95
C MET A 78 -12.13 3.07 -1.34
N GLY A 79 -11.88 2.00 -0.57
CA GLY A 79 -12.57 0.72 -0.77
C GLY A 79 -14.09 0.81 -0.59
N ARG A 80 -14.56 1.56 0.41
CA ARG A 80 -16.00 1.79 0.63
C ARG A 80 -16.67 2.53 -0.52
N ARG A 81 -15.97 3.44 -1.18
CA ARG A 81 -16.49 4.19 -2.34
C ARG A 81 -16.28 3.48 -3.67
N GLY A 82 -15.47 2.40 -3.71
CA GLY A 82 -15.10 1.73 -4.97
C GLY A 82 -14.06 2.49 -5.78
N ASP A 83 -13.25 3.35 -5.15
CA ASP A 83 -12.16 4.10 -5.78
C ASP A 83 -10.86 3.26 -5.88
N ALA A 84 -10.86 2.05 -5.32
CA ALA A 84 -9.78 1.08 -5.39
C ALA A 84 -10.32 -0.31 -5.75
N ASP A 85 -9.46 -1.16 -6.33
CA ASP A 85 -9.74 -2.57 -6.61
C ASP A 85 -9.27 -3.48 -5.47
N VAL A 86 -8.19 -3.05 -4.77
CA VAL A 86 -7.55 -3.78 -3.68
C VAL A 86 -7.24 -2.83 -2.52
N LEU A 87 -7.43 -3.30 -1.30
CA LEU A 87 -6.90 -2.69 -0.09
C LEU A 87 -5.70 -3.50 0.40
N PHE A 88 -4.59 -2.82 0.71
CA PHE A 88 -3.40 -3.42 1.31
C PHE A 88 -2.95 -2.54 2.47
N VAL A 89 -3.42 -2.85 3.67
CA VAL A 89 -3.29 -2.02 4.87
C VAL A 89 -2.86 -2.85 6.09
N HIS A 90 -2.71 -2.23 7.26
CA HIS A 90 -2.18 -2.86 8.46
C HIS A 90 -2.88 -2.41 9.77
N ASP A 91 -4.21 -2.35 9.75
CA ASP A 91 -5.03 -2.21 10.95
C ASP A 91 -6.10 -3.31 10.97
N LYS A 92 -5.77 -4.44 11.57
CA LYS A 92 -6.63 -5.63 11.59
C LYS A 92 -8.05 -5.32 12.06
N VAL A 93 -8.21 -4.46 13.07
CA VAL A 93 -9.54 -4.10 13.60
C VAL A 93 -10.37 -3.34 12.56
N ALA A 94 -9.77 -2.35 11.91
CA ALA A 94 -10.44 -1.60 10.86
C ALA A 94 -10.69 -2.46 9.60
N GLU A 95 -9.78 -3.38 9.28
CA GLU A 95 -9.90 -4.33 8.17
C GLU A 95 -11.05 -5.32 8.41
N GLU A 96 -11.15 -5.92 9.59
CA GLU A 96 -12.24 -6.83 9.96
C GLU A 96 -13.59 -6.12 9.95
N LYS A 97 -13.63 -4.85 10.33
CA LYS A 97 -14.84 -4.03 10.27
C LYS A 97 -15.31 -3.83 8.83
N VAL A 98 -14.43 -3.46 7.90
CA VAL A 98 -14.82 -3.25 6.49
C VAL A 98 -15.23 -4.55 5.79
N VAL A 99 -14.69 -5.71 6.22
CA VAL A 99 -15.17 -7.03 5.81
C VAL A 99 -16.60 -7.27 6.32
N ALA A 100 -16.86 -7.04 7.60
CA ALA A 100 -18.19 -7.21 8.19
C ALA A 100 -19.25 -6.29 7.56
N GLU A 101 -18.86 -5.11 7.14
CA GLU A 101 -19.69 -4.16 6.37
C GLU A 101 -19.94 -4.62 4.92
N GLY A 102 -19.23 -5.63 4.45
CA GLY A 102 -19.36 -6.23 3.11
C GLY A 102 -18.79 -5.38 1.96
N PHE A 103 -17.95 -4.38 2.23
CA PHE A 103 -17.30 -3.57 1.20
C PHE A 103 -16.08 -4.26 0.56
N VAL A 104 -15.52 -5.25 1.23
CA VAL A 104 -14.48 -6.14 0.71
C VAL A 104 -14.92 -7.58 0.86
N ILE A 105 -14.35 -8.50 0.07
CA ILE A 105 -14.79 -9.90 0.04
C ILE A 105 -14.30 -10.66 1.28
N LYS A 106 -12.99 -10.66 1.50
CA LYS A 106 -12.31 -11.41 2.55
C LYS A 106 -10.96 -10.77 2.85
N ARG A 107 -10.54 -10.85 4.11
CA ARG A 107 -9.20 -10.47 4.55
C ARG A 107 -8.24 -11.66 4.47
N PHE A 108 -7.08 -11.46 3.86
CA PHE A 108 -5.98 -12.42 3.90
C PHE A 108 -4.80 -11.80 4.65
N PRO A 109 -4.19 -12.49 5.64
CA PRO A 109 -2.92 -12.06 6.22
C PRO A 109 -1.82 -12.22 5.17
N VAL A 110 -0.88 -11.28 5.13
CA VAL A 110 0.19 -11.27 4.12
C VAL A 110 1.57 -11.36 4.77
N MET A 111 1.82 -10.47 5.70
CA MET A 111 3.12 -10.28 6.36
C MET A 111 2.92 -9.46 7.63
N TYR A 112 3.95 -9.37 8.45
CA TYR A 112 4.01 -8.39 9.53
C TYR A 112 5.36 -7.66 9.52
N ASN A 113 5.39 -6.46 10.05
CA ASN A 113 6.53 -5.81 10.64
C ASN A 113 6.19 -5.48 12.09
N ASP A 114 7.02 -4.72 12.78
CA ASP A 114 6.71 -4.25 14.12
C ASP A 114 6.68 -2.72 14.19
N PHE A 115 5.98 -2.24 15.19
CA PHE A 115 6.18 -0.90 15.70
C PHE A 115 7.33 -0.87 16.67
N VAL A 116 7.99 0.27 16.77
CA VAL A 116 9.06 0.54 17.71
C VAL A 116 8.82 1.88 18.42
N LEU A 117 9.13 1.94 19.69
CA LEU A 117 9.17 3.22 20.39
C LEU A 117 10.58 3.80 20.25
N ILE A 118 10.64 4.97 19.66
CA ILE A 118 11.88 5.71 19.38
C ILE A 118 11.94 6.91 20.30
N GLY A 119 13.14 7.27 20.71
CA GLY A 119 13.39 8.45 21.55
C GLY A 119 14.87 8.77 21.63
N PRO A 120 15.24 9.81 22.42
CA PRO A 120 16.64 10.17 22.63
C PRO A 120 17.45 8.98 23.15
N ALA A 121 18.65 8.75 22.60
CA ALA A 121 19.50 7.63 23.01
C ALA A 121 19.85 7.64 24.51
N ALA A 122 19.90 8.83 25.13
CA ALA A 122 20.10 9.01 26.55
C ALA A 122 18.92 8.52 27.41
N ASP A 123 17.76 8.33 26.82
CA ASP A 123 16.53 7.83 27.47
C ASP A 123 16.20 8.47 28.83
N PRO A 124 15.99 9.79 28.89
CA PRO A 124 15.75 10.48 30.17
C PRO A 124 14.49 10.01 30.90
N ALA A 125 13.52 9.42 30.22
CA ALA A 125 12.33 8.85 30.85
C ALA A 125 12.50 7.38 31.29
N GLY A 126 13.64 6.73 30.98
CA GLY A 126 13.95 5.37 31.36
C GLY A 126 13.01 4.31 30.79
N VAL A 127 12.61 4.50 29.52
CA VAL A 127 11.60 3.64 28.85
C VAL A 127 12.19 2.40 28.20
N LYS A 128 13.50 2.34 28.01
CA LYS A 128 14.18 1.25 27.30
C LYS A 128 13.79 -0.11 27.85
N GLY A 129 13.36 -1.02 26.94
CA GLY A 129 12.93 -2.35 27.35
C GLY A 129 12.09 -3.10 26.31
N LYS A 130 11.26 -4.02 26.81
CA LYS A 130 10.39 -4.89 25.97
C LYS A 130 8.91 -4.82 26.38
N ASP A 131 8.49 -3.77 27.06
CA ASP A 131 7.10 -3.58 27.47
C ASP A 131 6.62 -2.19 27.09
N ILE A 132 5.83 -2.13 26.04
CA ILE A 132 5.31 -0.85 25.51
C ILE A 132 4.36 -0.17 26.51
N ALA A 133 3.54 -0.92 27.25
CA ALA A 133 2.60 -0.32 28.19
C ALA A 133 3.33 0.35 29.36
N LEU A 134 4.32 -0.34 29.92
CA LEU A 134 5.17 0.22 30.97
C LEU A 134 5.95 1.45 30.48
N ALA A 135 6.48 1.40 29.26
CA ALA A 135 7.20 2.52 28.66
C ALA A 135 6.30 3.77 28.53
N LEU A 136 5.07 3.59 28.03
CA LEU A 136 4.10 4.69 27.90
C LEU A 136 3.68 5.25 29.26
N GLN A 137 3.51 4.42 30.30
CA GLN A 137 3.26 4.87 31.67
C GLN A 137 4.41 5.75 32.20
N LYS A 138 5.65 5.35 31.95
CA LYS A 138 6.83 6.14 32.34
C LYS A 138 6.87 7.49 31.61
N LEU A 139 6.58 7.52 30.30
CA LEU A 139 6.49 8.77 29.53
C LEU A 139 5.46 9.73 30.12
N LYS A 140 4.27 9.22 30.46
CA LYS A 140 3.23 10.02 31.10
C LYS A 140 3.68 10.55 32.46
N THR A 141 4.25 9.68 33.29
CA THR A 141 4.71 10.04 34.64
C THR A 141 5.83 11.09 34.61
N ALA A 142 6.76 10.94 33.67
CA ALA A 142 7.86 11.91 33.48
C ALA A 142 7.41 13.18 32.72
N ASN A 143 6.16 13.23 32.26
CA ASN A 143 5.66 14.28 31.38
C ASN A 143 6.59 14.52 30.16
N ALA A 144 7.18 13.44 29.64
CA ALA A 144 8.15 13.48 28.55
C ALA A 144 7.50 13.91 27.22
N GLY A 145 8.26 14.61 26.38
CA GLY A 145 7.79 14.96 25.04
C GLY A 145 7.48 13.71 24.23
N PHE A 146 6.25 13.58 23.74
CA PHE A 146 5.83 12.51 22.85
C PHE A 146 5.11 13.08 21.63
N ILE A 147 5.55 12.69 20.44
CA ILE A 147 4.93 13.11 19.19
C ILE A 147 4.00 12.00 18.69
N SER A 148 2.72 12.29 18.65
CA SER A 148 1.72 11.47 17.99
C SER A 148 1.48 11.95 16.58
N ARG A 149 1.23 11.03 15.66
CA ARG A 149 0.80 11.42 14.31
C ARG A 149 -0.53 12.17 14.34
N GLY A 150 -1.51 11.74 15.14
CA GLY A 150 -2.81 12.40 15.26
C GLY A 150 -3.62 12.49 13.95
N ASP A 151 -3.28 11.68 12.94
CA ASP A 151 -3.78 11.74 11.56
C ASP A 151 -4.76 10.62 11.19
N LYS A 152 -5.22 9.86 12.21
CA LYS A 152 -6.10 8.68 12.06
C LYS A 152 -5.49 7.57 11.20
N SER A 153 -4.17 7.52 11.05
CA SER A 153 -3.46 6.41 10.39
C SER A 153 -3.49 5.13 11.23
N GLY A 154 -3.09 4.00 10.62
CA GLY A 154 -2.91 2.74 11.34
C GLY A 154 -1.90 2.84 12.49
N THR A 155 -0.81 3.60 12.31
CA THR A 155 0.16 3.89 13.38
C THR A 155 -0.48 4.68 14.52
N ASN A 156 -1.26 5.71 14.22
CA ASN A 156 -1.96 6.49 15.23
C ASN A 156 -3.03 5.65 15.95
N ALA A 157 -3.78 4.83 15.23
CA ALA A 157 -4.75 3.93 15.83
C ALA A 157 -4.08 2.89 16.76
N ALA A 158 -2.93 2.34 16.34
CA ALA A 158 -2.14 1.42 17.17
C ALA A 158 -1.59 2.13 18.43
N GLU A 159 -1.03 3.32 18.28
CA GLU A 159 -0.54 4.15 19.39
C GLU A 159 -1.62 4.36 20.45
N LEU A 160 -2.82 4.78 20.05
CA LEU A 160 -3.93 5.01 20.99
C LEU A 160 -4.36 3.73 21.70
N ARG A 161 -4.34 2.56 21.01
CA ARG A 161 -4.58 1.27 21.67
C ARG A 161 -3.51 0.93 22.69
N TYR A 162 -2.23 1.24 22.44
CA TYR A 162 -1.17 1.02 23.42
C TYR A 162 -1.29 1.95 24.62
N TRP A 163 -1.65 3.23 24.44
CA TRP A 163 -1.96 4.14 25.53
C TRP A 163 -3.10 3.61 26.39
N LYS A 164 -4.17 3.12 25.77
CA LYS A 164 -5.28 2.49 26.49
C LYS A 164 -4.83 1.26 27.28
N THR A 165 -4.00 0.39 26.70
CA THR A 165 -3.41 -0.76 27.39
C THR A 165 -2.52 -0.31 28.57
N ALA A 166 -1.88 0.83 28.47
CA ALA A 166 -1.12 1.46 29.55
C ALA A 166 -2.01 2.14 30.64
N GLY A 167 -3.33 2.03 30.55
CA GLY A 167 -4.27 2.67 31.48
C GLY A 167 -4.51 4.16 31.21
N VAL A 168 -4.26 4.61 29.98
CA VAL A 168 -4.42 6.01 29.56
C VAL A 168 -5.42 6.06 28.40
N GLU A 169 -6.69 6.28 28.70
CA GLU A 169 -7.78 6.27 27.68
C GLU A 169 -7.54 7.33 26.58
N THR A 170 -7.16 8.55 26.98
CA THR A 170 -6.83 9.63 26.05
C THR A 170 -5.57 10.32 26.56
N PRO A 171 -4.44 10.26 25.87
CA PRO A 171 -3.26 10.98 26.27
C PRO A 171 -3.52 12.50 26.23
N ALA A 172 -3.46 13.14 27.38
CA ALA A 172 -3.72 14.57 27.54
C ALA A 172 -2.72 15.27 28.47
N PHE A 173 -1.54 14.67 28.68
CA PHE A 173 -0.46 15.32 29.44
C PHE A 173 0.29 16.34 28.57
N SER A 174 0.94 17.33 29.18
CA SER A 174 1.50 18.47 28.43
C SER A 174 2.64 18.09 27.47
N GLY A 175 3.33 16.96 27.73
CA GLY A 175 4.33 16.40 26.82
C GLY A 175 3.76 15.75 25.56
N TYR A 176 2.49 15.34 25.54
CA TYR A 176 1.87 14.71 24.39
C TYR A 176 1.42 15.74 23.34
N LYS A 177 1.91 15.59 22.12
CA LYS A 177 1.61 16.51 21.02
C LYS A 177 1.23 15.75 19.76
N ALA A 178 -0.01 15.92 19.32
CA ALA A 178 -0.48 15.41 18.02
C ALA A 178 -0.12 16.41 16.93
N CYS A 179 0.67 15.98 15.95
CA CYS A 179 1.10 16.86 14.84
C CYS A 179 0.10 16.93 13.67
N GLY A 180 -0.86 16.01 13.58
CA GLY A 180 -1.75 15.91 12.42
C GLY A 180 -1.00 15.55 11.13
N CYS A 181 0.11 14.80 11.21
CA CYS A 181 1.06 14.64 10.13
C CYS A 181 1.45 13.18 9.87
N GLY A 182 2.09 12.90 8.71
CA GLY A 182 2.60 11.58 8.35
C GLY A 182 3.83 11.16 9.19
N MET A 183 4.28 9.90 9.02
CA MET A 183 5.35 9.34 9.86
C MET A 183 6.69 10.06 9.70
N GLY A 184 7.07 10.40 8.46
CA GLY A 184 8.32 11.13 8.21
C GLY A 184 8.38 12.49 8.91
N PRO A 185 7.38 13.38 8.75
CA PRO A 185 7.28 14.63 9.52
C PRO A 185 7.25 14.41 11.04
N ALA A 186 6.54 13.40 11.56
CA ALA A 186 6.52 13.10 12.99
C ALA A 186 7.92 12.74 13.53
N LEU A 187 8.67 11.91 12.79
CA LEU A 187 10.07 11.58 13.10
C LEU A 187 10.98 12.81 13.05
N ASN A 188 10.80 13.71 12.09
CA ASN A 188 11.57 14.95 12.03
C ASN A 188 11.31 15.86 13.24
N ILE A 189 10.03 15.98 13.66
CA ILE A 189 9.70 16.74 14.88
C ILE A 189 10.34 16.08 16.12
N ALA A 190 10.23 14.76 16.24
CA ALA A 190 10.86 14.04 17.34
C ALA A 190 12.38 14.24 17.37
N ALA A 191 13.05 14.14 16.21
CA ALA A 191 14.50 14.35 16.09
C ALA A 191 14.93 15.78 16.48
N SER A 192 14.16 16.80 16.08
CA SER A 192 14.48 18.19 16.37
C SER A 192 14.18 18.63 17.80
N THR A 193 13.26 17.92 18.50
CA THR A 193 12.82 18.27 19.86
C THR A 193 13.30 17.32 20.95
N GLY A 194 14.02 16.23 20.58
CA GLY A 194 14.40 15.19 21.52
C GLY A 194 13.20 14.47 22.14
N ALA A 195 12.10 14.36 21.40
CA ALA A 195 10.88 13.72 21.87
C ALA A 195 10.81 12.23 21.51
N TYR A 196 9.92 11.50 22.19
CA TYR A 196 9.59 10.11 21.87
C TYR A 196 8.52 10.04 20.78
N VAL A 197 8.52 8.96 19.99
CA VAL A 197 7.56 8.75 18.91
C VAL A 197 7.39 7.25 18.65
N LEU A 198 6.17 6.82 18.36
CA LEU A 198 5.92 5.47 17.88
C LEU A 198 6.03 5.47 16.34
N ALA A 199 6.80 4.54 15.78
CA ALA A 199 6.92 4.37 14.33
C ALA A 199 6.89 2.90 13.93
N ASP A 200 6.50 2.60 12.70
CA ASP A 200 6.82 1.30 12.11
C ASP A 200 8.33 1.21 11.82
N ARG A 201 8.90 0.02 12.03
CA ARG A 201 10.34 -0.21 11.84
C ARG A 201 10.79 0.13 10.42
N GLY A 202 9.95 -0.13 9.41
CA GLY A 202 10.28 0.11 8.02
C GLY A 202 10.54 1.57 7.73
N THR A 203 9.64 2.44 8.15
CA THR A 203 9.84 3.89 8.01
C THR A 203 11.06 4.34 8.81
N TRP A 204 11.25 3.83 10.03
CA TRP A 204 12.44 4.15 10.84
C TRP A 204 13.75 3.76 10.15
N LEU A 205 13.85 2.57 9.55
CA LEU A 205 15.08 2.13 8.90
C LEU A 205 15.43 2.96 7.65
N ASN A 206 14.42 3.45 6.94
CA ASN A 206 14.60 4.38 5.81
C ASN A 206 14.83 5.83 6.22
N PHE A 207 14.49 6.19 7.46
CA PHE A 207 14.61 7.56 7.94
C PHE A 207 16.07 7.93 8.17
N LYS A 208 16.53 9.01 7.51
CA LYS A 208 17.96 9.42 7.53
C LYS A 208 18.27 10.47 8.59
N ASN A 209 17.33 11.37 8.89
CA ASN A 209 17.55 12.52 9.78
C ASN A 209 17.33 12.13 11.25
N ARG A 210 18.06 11.12 11.73
CA ARG A 210 17.81 10.50 13.06
C ARG A 210 18.29 11.34 14.24
N ALA A 211 19.21 12.28 14.02
CA ALA A 211 19.93 12.98 15.11
C ALA A 211 20.46 11.97 16.16
N ASP A 212 20.11 12.13 17.43
CA ASP A 212 20.45 11.21 18.53
C ASP A 212 19.33 10.20 18.86
N LEU A 213 18.29 10.11 18.02
CA LEU A 213 17.20 9.15 18.24
C LEU A 213 17.66 7.70 18.05
N ALA A 214 17.17 6.83 18.92
CA ALA A 214 17.40 5.39 18.89
C ALA A 214 16.11 4.61 19.17
N VAL A 215 16.07 3.34 18.79
CA VAL A 215 15.00 2.41 19.21
C VAL A 215 15.19 2.10 20.68
N LEU A 216 14.17 2.35 21.48
CA LEU A 216 14.19 2.15 22.93
C LEU A 216 13.29 1.00 23.38
N VAL A 217 12.15 0.78 22.70
CA VAL A 217 11.29 -0.38 22.97
C VAL A 217 10.99 -1.14 21.70
N GLU A 218 11.28 -2.42 21.71
CA GLU A 218 11.04 -3.39 20.63
C GLU A 218 10.83 -4.81 21.18
N GLY A 219 10.35 -5.73 20.36
CA GLY A 219 10.19 -7.14 20.71
C GLY A 219 9.00 -7.44 21.62
N ASP A 220 8.13 -6.48 21.90
CA ASP A 220 6.84 -6.70 22.53
C ASP A 220 5.87 -7.27 21.50
N THR A 221 5.21 -8.38 21.79
CA THR A 221 4.25 -9.01 20.84
C THR A 221 3.07 -8.10 20.50
N ARG A 222 2.73 -7.16 21.37
CA ARG A 222 1.70 -6.13 21.12
C ARG A 222 2.09 -5.17 20.02
N LEU A 223 3.38 -5.00 19.74
CA LEU A 223 3.92 -4.11 18.71
C LEU A 223 3.88 -4.73 17.30
N PHE A 224 3.46 -6.00 17.15
CA PHE A 224 3.38 -6.62 15.84
C PHE A 224 2.32 -5.94 14.98
N ASN A 225 2.75 -5.51 13.81
CA ASN A 225 1.96 -4.77 12.84
C ASN A 225 1.62 -5.70 11.67
N GLN A 226 0.44 -6.31 11.73
CA GLN A 226 -0.02 -7.31 10.76
C GLN A 226 -0.66 -6.65 9.56
N TYR A 227 -0.16 -6.95 8.38
CA TYR A 227 -0.70 -6.51 7.09
C TYR A 227 -1.77 -7.46 6.57
N GLY A 228 -2.82 -6.89 6.00
CA GLY A 228 -3.87 -7.61 5.32
C GLY A 228 -4.07 -7.11 3.89
N VAL A 229 -4.51 -8.03 3.01
CA VAL A 229 -4.91 -7.72 1.65
C VAL A 229 -6.36 -8.15 1.42
N MET A 230 -7.13 -7.34 0.70
CA MET A 230 -8.56 -7.55 0.50
C MET A 230 -8.96 -7.05 -0.89
N VAL A 231 -9.78 -7.84 -1.61
CA VAL A 231 -10.42 -7.39 -2.85
C VAL A 231 -11.68 -6.60 -2.53
N VAL A 232 -11.87 -5.46 -3.16
CA VAL A 232 -13.10 -4.66 -3.05
C VAL A 232 -14.27 -5.45 -3.67
N ASN A 233 -15.41 -5.44 -2.98
CA ASN A 233 -16.53 -6.32 -3.31
C ASN A 233 -17.28 -5.85 -4.57
N PRO A 234 -17.26 -6.62 -5.68
CA PRO A 234 -17.92 -6.25 -6.93
C PRO A 234 -19.44 -6.21 -6.81
N ALA A 235 -20.04 -6.88 -5.81
CA ALA A 235 -21.48 -6.79 -5.57
C ALA A 235 -21.91 -5.38 -5.13
N LYS A 236 -21.02 -4.63 -4.47
CA LYS A 236 -21.25 -3.21 -4.14
C LYS A 236 -20.66 -2.26 -5.17
N HIS A 237 -19.59 -2.66 -5.82
CA HIS A 237 -18.85 -1.85 -6.79
C HIS A 237 -18.60 -2.62 -8.10
N PRO A 238 -19.58 -2.65 -9.02
CA PRO A 238 -19.49 -3.45 -10.26
C PRO A 238 -18.33 -3.09 -11.20
N LYS A 239 -17.69 -1.92 -10.99
CA LYS A 239 -16.52 -1.49 -11.76
C LYS A 239 -15.19 -2.04 -11.23
N THR A 240 -15.19 -2.71 -10.08
CA THR A 240 -13.99 -3.34 -9.51
C THR A 240 -13.42 -4.36 -10.49
N LYS A 241 -12.14 -4.27 -10.76
CA LYS A 241 -11.39 -5.20 -11.61
C LYS A 241 -11.08 -6.49 -10.84
N VAL A 242 -12.13 -7.21 -10.48
CA VAL A 242 -12.07 -8.33 -9.53
C VAL A 242 -11.12 -9.44 -9.97
N ILE A 243 -11.01 -9.73 -11.28
CA ILE A 243 -10.14 -10.79 -11.80
C ILE A 243 -8.66 -10.42 -11.59
N GLU A 244 -8.27 -9.21 -11.96
CA GLU A 244 -6.90 -8.71 -11.80
C GLU A 244 -6.55 -8.49 -10.32
N ALA A 245 -7.50 -7.98 -9.54
CA ALA A 245 -7.38 -7.80 -8.10
C ALA A 245 -7.18 -9.13 -7.36
N GLN A 246 -7.94 -10.18 -7.74
CA GLN A 246 -7.79 -11.52 -7.17
C GLN A 246 -6.43 -12.12 -7.55
N LYS A 247 -5.95 -11.93 -8.78
CA LYS A 247 -4.59 -12.37 -9.18
C LYS A 247 -3.52 -11.72 -8.31
N PHE A 248 -3.68 -10.45 -7.92
CA PHE A 248 -2.76 -9.80 -7.00
C PHE A 248 -2.80 -10.46 -5.62
N VAL A 249 -3.99 -10.68 -5.07
CA VAL A 249 -4.16 -11.35 -3.77
C VAL A 249 -3.55 -12.76 -3.81
N ASP A 250 -3.89 -13.56 -4.83
CA ASP A 250 -3.38 -14.93 -4.97
C ASP A 250 -1.86 -14.98 -5.08
N TRP A 251 -1.27 -14.04 -5.84
CA TRP A 251 0.18 -13.96 -5.99
C TRP A 251 0.87 -13.57 -4.68
N ILE A 252 0.40 -12.53 -3.98
CA ILE A 252 1.12 -12.02 -2.81
C ILE A 252 1.07 -13.01 -1.63
N ILE A 253 0.03 -13.86 -1.54
CA ILE A 253 -0.08 -14.92 -0.53
C ILE A 253 0.52 -16.26 -1.01
N SER A 254 0.95 -16.37 -2.26
CA SER A 254 1.62 -17.58 -2.79
C SER A 254 3.06 -17.69 -2.26
N PRO A 255 3.67 -18.89 -2.33
CA PRO A 255 5.09 -19.03 -2.00
C PRO A 255 5.98 -18.03 -2.74
N ALA A 256 5.74 -17.81 -4.04
CA ALA A 256 6.54 -16.86 -4.83
C ALA A 256 6.43 -15.42 -4.31
N GLY A 257 5.22 -14.94 -4.03
CA GLY A 257 5.02 -13.59 -3.47
C GLY A 257 5.59 -13.46 -2.05
N GLN A 258 5.47 -14.50 -1.24
CA GLN A 258 6.02 -14.55 0.13
C GLN A 258 7.56 -14.55 0.11
N ASP A 259 8.20 -15.25 -0.83
CA ASP A 259 9.65 -15.22 -1.02
C ASP A 259 10.15 -13.83 -1.45
N VAL A 260 9.39 -13.14 -2.31
CA VAL A 260 9.70 -11.75 -2.68
C VAL A 260 9.63 -10.83 -1.46
N ILE A 261 8.61 -10.97 -0.61
CA ILE A 261 8.50 -10.20 0.65
C ILE A 261 9.70 -10.49 1.57
N ALA A 262 10.06 -11.76 1.76
CA ALA A 262 11.20 -12.17 2.59
C ALA A 262 12.54 -11.62 2.07
N GLY A 263 12.66 -11.48 0.75
CA GLY A 263 13.83 -10.92 0.08
C GLY A 263 14.01 -9.41 0.24
N TYR A 264 12.96 -8.69 0.65
CA TYR A 264 13.06 -7.25 0.86
C TYR A 264 13.87 -6.91 2.10
N LYS A 265 15.01 -6.22 1.90
CA LYS A 265 15.93 -5.84 2.98
C LYS A 265 16.32 -4.38 2.87
N ILE A 266 16.47 -3.72 4.02
CA ILE A 266 17.03 -2.39 4.14
C ILE A 266 18.34 -2.50 4.91
N ASN A 267 19.44 -2.04 4.32
CA ASN A 267 20.78 -2.14 4.91
C ASN A 267 21.16 -3.58 5.34
N GLY A 268 20.66 -4.59 4.61
CA GLY A 268 20.90 -6.01 4.93
C GLY A 268 19.91 -6.62 5.94
N GLU A 269 19.05 -5.82 6.57
CA GLU A 269 18.07 -6.28 7.55
C GLU A 269 16.72 -6.58 6.90
N GLN A 270 16.12 -7.73 7.24
CA GLN A 270 14.77 -8.09 6.83
C GLN A 270 13.76 -7.21 7.56
N LEU A 271 12.84 -6.63 6.80
CA LEU A 271 11.90 -5.65 7.32
C LEU A 271 10.50 -6.18 7.49
N PHE A 272 10.07 -7.03 6.56
CA PHE A 272 8.76 -7.65 6.56
C PHE A 272 8.90 -9.17 6.64
N PHE A 273 8.12 -9.77 7.51
CA PHE A 273 8.12 -11.20 7.77
C PHE A 273 6.87 -11.82 7.17
N PRO A 274 7.02 -12.63 6.09
CA PRO A 274 5.89 -13.31 5.45
C PRO A 274 5.17 -14.23 6.44
N ASN A 275 3.84 -14.18 6.46
CA ASN A 275 3.03 -15.08 7.28
C ASN A 275 1.63 -15.31 6.68
N ALA A 276 1.53 -15.32 5.35
CA ALA A 276 0.28 -15.62 4.70
C ALA A 276 -0.21 -17.02 5.06
N THR A 277 -1.48 -17.11 5.44
CA THR A 277 -2.22 -18.36 5.58
C THR A 277 -3.40 -18.32 4.61
N LYS A 278 -3.62 -19.42 3.90
CA LYS A 278 -4.72 -19.55 2.94
C LYS A 278 -6.09 -19.65 3.62
#